data_ae0b2e17362b4c540db20204bc0b4f4e
#
_entry.id   ae0b2e17362b4c540db20204bc0b4f4e
#
_cell.length_a   1.000
_cell.length_b   1.000
_cell.length_c   1.000
_cell.angle_alpha   90.00
_cell.angle_beta   90.00
_cell.angle_gamma   90.00
#
_symmetry.space_group_name_H-M   'P 1'
#
loop_
_entity.id
_entity.type
_entity.pdbx_description
1 polymer ?
#
loop_
_entity_poly.entity_id
_entity_poly.type
_entity_poly.pdbx_seq_one_letter_code
_entity_poly.pdbx_strand_id
1 'polypeptide(L)'
;AKSICKEIGYPVLIKAAAGGGGKGMKIVEEEDKLENLFLTAKMEAKKYFGNDELYIEKYFKHPRHIEVQIMSGKNRTVHLGERDCSVQRRHQKLIEETPSPVLTEEQRKDILNKTVKMVEQIGYEGAGTVEYIYENGKFYFLEMNTRVQVEHPVTEVQTGIDIVKE
;
A
#
# COMPACT_ATOMS: atom_id res chain seq x y z
N ALA A 1 -11.57 12.64 16.25
CA ALA A 1 -11.30 11.18 16.17
C ALA A 1 -12.57 10.39 15.80
N LYS A 2 -13.66 10.45 16.60
CA LYS A 2 -14.89 9.61 16.37
C LYS A 2 -15.50 9.78 14.98
N SER A 3 -15.60 11.01 14.44
CA SER A 3 -16.16 11.24 13.10
C SER A 3 -15.31 10.64 11.99
N ILE A 4 -13.99 10.77 12.10
CA ILE A 4 -13.02 10.18 11.16
C ILE A 4 -13.09 8.66 11.19
N CYS A 5 -13.17 8.04 12.38
CA CYS A 5 -13.29 6.59 12.49
C CYS A 5 -14.59 6.05 11.88
N LYS A 6 -15.70 6.81 11.99
CA LYS A 6 -16.98 6.45 11.34
C LYS A 6 -16.90 6.54 9.81
N GLU A 7 -16.21 7.54 9.29
CA GLU A 7 -15.99 7.72 7.85
C GLU A 7 -15.09 6.62 7.27
N ILE A 8 -13.95 6.34 7.92
CA ILE A 8 -12.99 5.30 7.53
C ILE A 8 -13.60 3.90 7.69
N GLY A 9 -14.46 3.72 8.72
CA GLY A 9 -15.02 2.43 9.13
C GLY A 9 -14.02 1.57 9.92
N TYR A 10 -14.52 0.91 10.97
CA TYR A 10 -13.72 0.01 11.80
C TYR A 10 -13.36 -1.29 11.07
N PRO A 11 -12.25 -1.95 11.40
CA PRO A 11 -11.24 -1.54 12.39
C PRO A 11 -10.37 -0.38 11.89
N VAL A 12 -9.85 0.40 12.84
CA VAL A 12 -8.89 1.48 12.57
C VAL A 12 -7.61 1.28 13.37
N LEU A 13 -6.52 1.87 12.90
CA LEU A 13 -5.22 1.87 13.55
C LEU A 13 -4.87 3.29 14.02
N ILE A 14 -4.64 3.45 15.31
CA ILE A 14 -4.12 4.68 15.90
C ILE A 14 -2.60 4.59 15.91
N LYS A 15 -1.91 5.62 15.45
CA LYS A 15 -0.44 5.71 15.44
C LYS A 15 0.03 7.03 16.04
N ALA A 16 1.18 6.98 16.73
CA ALA A 16 1.89 8.17 17.15
C ALA A 16 2.57 8.84 15.94
N ALA A 17 2.40 10.15 15.76
CA ALA A 17 2.99 10.90 14.65
C ALA A 17 4.53 10.85 14.65
N ALA A 18 5.13 10.86 15.83
CA ALA A 18 6.58 10.72 16.01
C ALA A 18 7.02 9.27 16.22
N GLY A 19 6.10 8.28 16.07
CA GLY A 19 6.35 6.86 16.34
C GLY A 19 6.94 6.11 15.17
N GLY A 20 7.61 4.99 15.49
CA GLY A 20 8.14 4.05 14.50
C GLY A 20 8.35 2.67 15.12
N GLY A 21 8.53 1.63 14.27
CA GLY A 21 8.83 0.28 14.72
C GLY A 21 7.73 -0.39 15.55
N GLY A 22 6.45 -0.02 15.35
CA GLY A 22 5.31 -0.64 16.02
C GLY A 22 5.00 -0.12 17.43
N LYS A 23 5.80 0.80 17.98
CA LYS A 23 5.52 1.42 19.27
C LYS A 23 4.50 2.55 19.14
N GLY A 24 3.57 2.64 20.10
CA GLY A 24 2.51 3.66 20.09
C GLY A 24 1.41 3.40 19.06
N MET A 25 1.22 2.13 18.66
CA MET A 25 0.13 1.70 17.77
C MET A 25 -0.95 0.97 18.55
N LYS A 26 -2.22 1.28 18.27
CA LYS A 26 -3.39 0.59 18.83
C LYS A 26 -4.40 0.29 17.74
N ILE A 27 -4.81 -0.98 17.65
CA ILE A 27 -5.91 -1.39 16.79
C ILE A 27 -7.21 -1.19 17.56
N VAL A 28 -8.15 -0.50 16.94
CA VAL A 28 -9.49 -0.26 17.46
C VAL A 28 -10.48 -1.01 16.58
N GLU A 29 -11.04 -2.07 17.09
CA GLU A 29 -11.97 -2.92 16.34
C GLU A 29 -13.39 -2.35 16.33
N GLU A 30 -13.79 -1.66 17.41
CA GLU A 30 -15.15 -1.18 17.65
C GLU A 30 -15.15 0.21 18.28
N GLU A 31 -16.23 0.98 18.08
CA GLU A 31 -16.35 2.38 18.51
C GLU A 31 -16.24 2.56 20.03
N ASP A 32 -16.76 1.63 20.81
CA ASP A 32 -16.75 1.68 22.28
C ASP A 32 -15.35 1.64 22.89
N LYS A 33 -14.40 1.02 22.19
CA LYS A 33 -12.99 0.92 22.61
C LYS A 33 -12.14 2.12 22.21
N LEU A 34 -12.64 2.97 21.28
CA LEU A 34 -11.87 4.06 20.70
C LEU A 34 -11.32 5.03 21.75
N GLU A 35 -12.14 5.50 22.65
CA GLU A 35 -11.77 6.56 23.60
C GLU A 35 -10.65 6.10 24.54
N ASN A 36 -10.78 4.90 25.09
CA ASN A 36 -9.79 4.34 26.02
C ASN A 36 -8.44 4.08 25.29
N LEU A 37 -8.50 3.45 24.10
CA LEU A 37 -7.29 3.14 23.32
C LEU A 37 -6.62 4.40 22.79
N PHE A 38 -7.40 5.45 22.45
CA PHE A 38 -6.88 6.74 22.04
C PHE A 38 -6.12 7.45 23.16
N LEU A 39 -6.69 7.50 24.38
CA LEU A 39 -6.02 8.06 25.53
C LEU A 39 -4.76 7.29 25.91
N THR A 40 -4.83 5.97 25.88
CA THR A 40 -3.66 5.12 26.13
C THR A 40 -2.55 5.37 25.11
N ALA A 41 -2.87 5.42 23.82
CA ALA A 41 -1.91 5.72 22.76
C ALA A 41 -1.28 7.10 22.94
N LYS A 42 -2.08 8.09 23.35
CA LYS A 42 -1.62 9.45 23.59
C LYS A 42 -0.61 9.54 24.74
N MET A 43 -0.90 8.86 25.86
CA MET A 43 0.02 8.78 26.99
C MET A 43 1.32 8.07 26.64
N GLU A 44 1.24 6.95 25.91
CA GLU A 44 2.41 6.20 25.43
C GLU A 44 3.25 7.05 24.46
N ALA A 45 2.63 7.73 23.52
CA ALA A 45 3.30 8.60 22.56
C ALA A 45 4.08 9.72 23.27
N LYS A 46 3.42 10.39 24.24
CA LYS A 46 4.07 11.40 25.06
C LYS A 46 5.27 10.88 25.83
N LYS A 47 5.10 9.69 26.43
CA LYS A 47 6.16 9.07 27.25
C LYS A 47 7.37 8.62 26.42
N TYR A 48 7.14 8.01 25.24
CA TYR A 48 8.21 7.41 24.46
C TYR A 48 8.85 8.37 23.45
N PHE A 49 8.08 9.33 22.93
CA PHE A 49 8.53 10.21 21.85
C PHE A 49 8.52 11.69 22.21
N GLY A 50 8.04 12.05 23.41
CA GLY A 50 7.92 13.46 23.83
C GLY A 50 6.80 14.24 23.12
N ASN A 51 6.14 13.62 22.14
CA ASN A 51 5.04 14.19 21.35
C ASN A 51 3.79 13.31 21.51
N ASP A 52 2.63 13.91 21.72
CA ASP A 52 1.36 13.22 21.92
C ASP A 52 0.41 13.32 20.72
N GLU A 53 0.92 13.80 19.58
CA GLU A 53 0.17 13.82 18.32
C GLU A 53 -0.07 12.40 17.81
N LEU A 54 -1.32 12.15 17.43
CA LEU A 54 -1.77 10.87 16.89
C LEU A 54 -2.46 11.06 15.55
N TYR A 55 -2.38 10.06 14.71
CA TYR A 55 -3.19 9.97 13.50
C TYR A 55 -3.89 8.60 13.42
N ILE A 56 -4.90 8.51 12.58
CA ILE A 56 -5.77 7.34 12.45
C ILE A 56 -5.76 6.90 11.00
N GLU A 57 -5.55 5.60 10.80
CA GLU A 57 -5.55 4.95 9.50
C GLU A 57 -6.57 3.82 9.47
N LYS A 58 -6.98 3.41 8.27
CA LYS A 58 -7.71 2.16 8.08
C LYS A 58 -6.81 0.99 8.46
N TYR A 59 -7.32 0.08 9.29
CA TYR A 59 -6.64 -1.18 9.58
C TYR A 59 -7.15 -2.29 8.66
N PHE A 60 -6.23 -3.01 8.05
CA PHE A 60 -6.50 -4.15 7.19
C PHE A 60 -6.15 -5.44 7.92
N LYS A 61 -7.13 -6.37 8.01
CA LYS A 61 -6.94 -7.63 8.75
C LYS A 61 -6.19 -8.68 7.93
N HIS A 62 -6.47 -8.74 6.64
CA HIS A 62 -5.91 -9.72 5.71
C HIS A 62 -5.49 -9.07 4.40
N PRO A 63 -4.59 -8.06 4.48
CA PRO A 63 -4.19 -7.30 3.30
C PRO A 63 -3.40 -8.17 2.33
N ARG A 64 -3.66 -7.99 1.03
CA ARG A 64 -2.77 -8.41 -0.04
C ARG A 64 -1.96 -7.20 -0.50
N HIS A 65 -0.69 -7.44 -0.79
CA HIS A 65 0.19 -6.44 -1.38
C HIS A 65 0.23 -6.67 -2.88
N ILE A 66 -0.49 -5.82 -3.60
CA ILE A 66 -0.54 -5.85 -5.08
C ILE A 66 0.21 -4.63 -5.59
N GLU A 67 1.05 -4.85 -6.58
CA GLU A 67 1.83 -3.76 -7.18
C GLU A 67 1.78 -3.83 -8.70
N VAL A 68 1.75 -2.66 -9.33
CA VAL A 68 1.68 -2.52 -10.78
C VAL A 68 3.00 -1.99 -11.33
N GLN A 69 3.63 -2.77 -12.20
CA GLN A 69 4.83 -2.35 -12.90
C GLN A 69 4.45 -1.40 -14.04
N ILE A 70 5.06 -0.24 -14.05
CA ILE A 70 4.88 0.75 -15.14
C ILE A 70 6.21 1.06 -15.83
N MET A 71 6.09 1.45 -17.09
CA MET A 71 7.14 2.13 -17.85
C MET A 71 6.52 3.35 -18.52
N SER A 72 7.11 4.51 -18.30
CA SER A 72 6.58 5.78 -18.78
C SER A 72 7.66 6.59 -19.50
N GLY A 73 7.33 7.04 -20.69
CA GLY A 73 8.13 7.98 -21.45
C GLY A 73 7.33 9.24 -21.75
N LYS A 74 7.94 10.20 -22.45
CA LYS A 74 7.34 11.52 -22.75
C LYS A 74 5.95 11.47 -23.36
N ASN A 75 5.66 10.45 -24.17
CA ASN A 75 4.45 10.41 -24.98
C ASN A 75 3.49 9.27 -24.59
N ARG A 76 3.91 8.37 -23.72
CA ARG A 76 3.12 7.18 -23.41
C ARG A 76 3.55 6.55 -22.09
N THR A 77 2.57 6.14 -21.31
CA THR A 77 2.73 5.24 -20.15
C THR A 77 2.13 3.87 -20.48
N VAL A 78 2.83 2.82 -20.13
CA VAL A 78 2.33 1.45 -20.25
C VAL A 78 2.49 0.74 -18.89
N HIS A 79 1.61 -0.22 -18.62
CA HIS A 79 1.78 -1.17 -17.55
C HIS A 79 2.36 -2.49 -18.09
N LEU A 80 3.11 -3.20 -17.29
CA LEU A 80 3.63 -4.55 -17.57
C LEU A 80 2.97 -5.62 -16.70
N GLY A 81 1.73 -5.38 -16.28
CA GLY A 81 1.00 -6.25 -15.37
C GLY A 81 1.22 -5.92 -13.90
N GLU A 82 0.62 -6.74 -13.06
CA GLU A 82 0.74 -6.64 -11.61
C GLU A 82 1.51 -7.83 -11.04
N ARG A 83 2.05 -7.62 -9.83
CA ARG A 83 2.63 -8.65 -8.98
C ARG A 83 1.86 -8.72 -7.66
N ASP A 84 1.74 -9.92 -7.11
CA ASP A 84 1.30 -10.16 -5.72
C ASP A 84 2.54 -10.44 -4.87
N CYS A 85 2.83 -9.54 -3.95
CA CYS A 85 3.99 -9.59 -3.05
C CYS A 85 3.56 -9.76 -1.59
N SER A 86 2.46 -10.48 -1.36
CA SER A 86 1.86 -10.62 -0.02
C SER A 86 2.65 -11.51 0.92
N VAL A 87 3.47 -12.42 0.40
CA VAL A 87 4.31 -13.29 1.23
C VAL A 87 5.53 -12.52 1.71
N GLN A 88 5.44 -12.02 2.93
CA GLN A 88 6.46 -11.14 3.51
C GLN A 88 6.89 -11.61 4.89
N ARG A 89 8.12 -11.25 5.26
CA ARG A 89 8.64 -11.39 6.62
C ARG A 89 9.15 -10.04 7.11
N ARG A 90 8.55 -9.52 8.19
CA ARG A 90 8.92 -8.21 8.75
C ARG A 90 8.92 -7.09 7.70
N HIS A 91 7.89 -7.06 6.84
CA HIS A 91 7.73 -6.13 5.73
C HIS A 91 8.76 -6.26 4.60
N GLN A 92 9.46 -7.40 4.51
CA GLN A 92 10.32 -7.74 3.39
C GLN A 92 9.61 -8.77 2.51
N LYS A 93 9.50 -8.49 1.22
CA LYS A 93 8.96 -9.40 0.21
C LYS A 93 9.86 -10.63 0.12
N LEU A 94 9.27 -11.83 0.13
CA LEU A 94 9.98 -13.11 0.06
C LEU A 94 9.60 -13.92 -1.17
N ILE A 95 8.35 -13.83 -1.60
CA ILE A 95 7.83 -14.50 -2.78
C ILE A 95 6.97 -13.48 -3.52
N GLU A 96 7.24 -13.34 -4.79
CA GLU A 96 6.49 -12.51 -5.71
C GLU A 96 5.94 -13.40 -6.83
N GLU A 97 4.66 -13.24 -7.12
CA GLU A 97 3.99 -13.99 -8.17
C GLU A 97 3.24 -13.08 -9.14
N THR A 98 3.18 -13.48 -10.40
CA THR A 98 2.43 -12.76 -11.43
C THR A 98 1.84 -13.78 -12.44
N PRO A 99 0.58 -13.60 -12.87
CA PRO A 99 -0.40 -12.64 -12.36
C PRO A 99 -0.88 -13.01 -10.95
N SER A 100 -1.44 -12.03 -10.22
CA SER A 100 -2.00 -12.29 -8.89
C SER A 100 -3.14 -13.31 -8.95
N PRO A 101 -3.10 -14.38 -8.12
CA PRO A 101 -4.13 -15.41 -8.13
C PRO A 101 -5.46 -14.98 -7.52
N VAL A 102 -5.48 -13.84 -6.80
CA VAL A 102 -6.68 -13.38 -6.08
C VAL A 102 -7.50 -12.34 -6.84
N LEU A 103 -6.96 -11.80 -7.93
CA LEU A 103 -7.65 -10.79 -8.73
C LEU A 103 -8.47 -11.43 -9.84
N THR A 104 -9.71 -10.98 -10.00
CA THR A 104 -10.48 -11.25 -11.22
C THR A 104 -9.92 -10.46 -12.40
N GLU A 105 -10.21 -10.90 -13.63
CA GLU A 105 -9.79 -10.17 -14.84
C GLU A 105 -10.32 -8.73 -14.88
N GLU A 106 -11.51 -8.50 -14.38
CA GLU A 106 -12.12 -7.17 -14.31
C GLU A 106 -11.34 -6.27 -13.33
N GLN A 107 -11.06 -6.78 -12.12
CA GLN A 107 -10.29 -6.06 -11.11
C GLN A 107 -8.87 -5.75 -11.58
N ARG A 108 -8.24 -6.71 -12.26
CA ARG A 108 -6.92 -6.55 -12.87
C ARG A 108 -6.92 -5.41 -13.88
N LYS A 109 -7.82 -5.46 -14.86
CA LYS A 109 -7.96 -4.40 -15.88
C LYS A 109 -8.23 -3.03 -15.25
N ASP A 110 -9.10 -2.98 -14.25
CA ASP A 110 -9.45 -1.72 -13.59
C ASP A 110 -8.24 -1.08 -12.91
N ILE A 111 -7.49 -1.84 -12.09
CA ILE A 111 -6.34 -1.29 -11.38
C ILE A 111 -5.20 -0.91 -12.33
N LEU A 112 -4.92 -1.74 -13.34
CA LEU A 112 -3.89 -1.45 -14.33
C LEU A 112 -4.18 -0.15 -15.09
N ASN A 113 -5.42 0.03 -15.55
CA ASN A 113 -5.83 1.24 -16.26
C ASN A 113 -5.82 2.48 -15.35
N LYS A 114 -6.27 2.36 -14.11
CA LYS A 114 -6.23 3.45 -13.13
C LYS A 114 -4.80 3.88 -12.84
N THR A 115 -3.90 2.91 -12.71
CA THR A 115 -2.47 3.18 -12.46
C THR A 115 -1.85 3.94 -13.62
N VAL A 116 -2.07 3.50 -14.85
CA VAL A 116 -1.57 4.21 -16.05
C VAL A 116 -2.06 5.65 -16.08
N LYS A 117 -3.37 5.86 -15.93
CA LYS A 117 -3.95 7.23 -15.90
C LYS A 117 -3.37 8.10 -14.80
N MET A 118 -3.17 7.56 -13.60
CA MET A 118 -2.56 8.29 -12.50
C MET A 118 -1.13 8.70 -12.83
N VAL A 119 -0.34 7.79 -13.38
CA VAL A 119 1.07 8.04 -13.74
C VAL A 119 1.19 9.07 -14.86
N GLU A 120 0.29 9.03 -15.86
CA GLU A 120 0.20 10.04 -16.91
C GLU A 120 -0.14 11.42 -16.35
N GLN A 121 -1.09 11.50 -15.41
CA GLN A 121 -1.50 12.78 -14.80
C GLN A 121 -0.38 13.46 -14.01
N ILE A 122 0.50 12.71 -13.36
CA ILE A 122 1.64 13.27 -12.63
C ILE A 122 2.85 13.55 -13.53
N GLY A 123 2.81 13.14 -14.80
CA GLY A 123 3.90 13.35 -15.75
C GLY A 123 5.19 12.60 -15.40
N TYR A 124 5.07 11.42 -14.81
CA TYR A 124 6.24 10.61 -14.45
C TYR A 124 6.91 10.04 -15.69
N GLU A 125 8.26 10.05 -15.72
CA GLU A 125 9.07 9.41 -16.76
C GLU A 125 10.04 8.40 -16.11
N GLY A 126 10.11 7.19 -16.65
CA GLY A 126 10.98 6.10 -16.22
C GLY A 126 10.24 4.82 -15.84
N ALA A 127 11.01 3.82 -15.40
CA ALA A 127 10.46 2.61 -14.81
C ALA A 127 10.04 2.88 -13.37
N GLY A 128 8.89 2.38 -12.97
CA GLY A 128 8.37 2.54 -11.62
C GLY A 128 7.36 1.46 -11.24
N THR A 129 7.04 1.42 -9.98
CA THR A 129 6.05 0.48 -9.44
C THR A 129 5.11 1.20 -8.51
N VAL A 130 3.81 1.03 -8.72
CA VAL A 130 2.78 1.58 -7.84
C VAL A 130 2.24 0.45 -6.96
N GLU A 131 2.36 0.63 -5.66
CA GLU A 131 1.98 -0.35 -4.65
C GLU A 131 0.60 -0.05 -4.06
N TYR A 132 -0.17 -1.12 -3.85
CA TYR A 132 -1.52 -1.08 -3.29
C TYR A 132 -1.70 -2.12 -2.21
N ILE A 133 -2.49 -1.78 -1.21
CA ILE A 133 -3.14 -2.75 -0.35
C ILE A 133 -4.46 -3.16 -1.00
N TYR A 134 -4.67 -4.46 -1.17
CA TYR A 134 -5.92 -5.02 -1.65
C TYR A 134 -6.60 -5.82 -0.54
N GLU A 135 -7.84 -5.47 -0.23
CA GLU A 135 -8.69 -6.21 0.71
C GLU A 135 -10.16 -6.06 0.33
N ASN A 136 -10.91 -7.15 0.40
CA ASN A 136 -12.35 -7.18 0.15
C ASN A 136 -12.78 -6.53 -1.19
N GLY A 137 -12.04 -6.80 -2.26
CA GLY A 137 -12.34 -6.29 -3.59
C GLY A 137 -11.96 -4.83 -3.85
N LYS A 138 -11.27 -4.17 -2.91
CA LYS A 138 -10.88 -2.76 -3.01
C LYS A 138 -9.37 -2.59 -2.98
N PHE A 139 -8.90 -1.65 -3.79
CA PHE A 139 -7.50 -1.23 -3.79
C PHE A 139 -7.34 0.08 -3.04
N TYR A 140 -6.31 0.16 -2.23
CA TYR A 140 -5.90 1.35 -1.50
C TYR A 140 -4.46 1.67 -1.88
N PHE A 141 -4.23 2.87 -2.40
CA PHE A 141 -2.89 3.32 -2.75
C PHE A 141 -1.98 3.31 -1.50
N LEU A 142 -0.79 2.74 -1.65
CA LEU A 142 0.21 2.73 -0.59
C LEU A 142 1.34 3.72 -0.91
N GLU A 143 2.07 3.45 -1.98
CA GLU A 143 3.17 4.31 -2.44
C GLU A 143 3.50 4.09 -3.92
N MET A 144 4.37 4.95 -4.45
CA MET A 144 4.99 4.75 -5.76
C MET A 144 6.51 4.72 -5.60
N ASN A 145 7.11 3.64 -6.07
CA ASN A 145 8.56 3.51 -6.15
C ASN A 145 9.04 3.98 -7.52
N THR A 146 9.78 5.07 -7.54
CA THR A 146 10.30 5.72 -8.76
C THR A 146 11.66 5.17 -9.17
N ARG A 147 11.78 3.86 -9.19
CA ARG A 147 12.98 3.08 -9.50
C ARG A 147 12.62 1.67 -9.92
N VAL A 148 13.58 0.95 -10.47
CA VAL A 148 13.47 -0.51 -10.60
C VAL A 148 13.57 -1.16 -9.22
N GLN A 149 12.72 -2.15 -8.95
CA GLN A 149 12.71 -2.90 -7.70
C GLN A 149 13.41 -4.26 -7.86
N VAL A 150 13.77 -4.90 -6.75
CA VAL A 150 14.43 -6.22 -6.75
C VAL A 150 13.55 -7.28 -7.43
N GLU A 151 12.24 -7.17 -7.28
CA GLU A 151 11.22 -8.10 -7.79
C GLU A 151 10.82 -7.90 -9.28
N HIS A 152 11.42 -6.95 -10.00
CA HIS A 152 11.13 -6.75 -11.43
C HIS A 152 11.34 -8.00 -12.30
N PRO A 153 12.27 -8.93 -11.99
CA PRO A 153 12.52 -10.09 -12.85
C PRO A 153 11.30 -11.00 -13.04
N VAL A 154 10.40 -11.07 -12.07
CA VAL A 154 9.19 -11.89 -12.23
C VAL A 154 8.28 -11.34 -13.36
N THR A 155 8.24 -10.00 -13.49
CA THR A 155 7.53 -9.34 -14.61
C THR A 155 8.27 -9.55 -15.94
N GLU A 156 9.60 -9.49 -15.94
CA GLU A 156 10.40 -9.74 -17.14
C GLU A 156 10.21 -11.16 -17.67
N VAL A 157 10.19 -12.15 -16.77
CA VAL A 157 9.93 -13.57 -17.16
C VAL A 157 8.53 -13.73 -17.78
N GLN A 158 7.52 -13.05 -17.22
CA GLN A 158 6.15 -13.12 -17.72
C GLN A 158 5.99 -12.42 -19.07
N THR A 159 6.60 -11.25 -19.26
CA THR A 159 6.37 -10.39 -20.43
C THR A 159 7.38 -10.58 -21.55
N GLY A 160 8.56 -11.09 -21.23
CA GLY A 160 9.71 -11.14 -22.13
C GLY A 160 10.39 -9.79 -22.38
N ILE A 161 10.06 -8.77 -21.57
CA ILE A 161 10.60 -7.40 -21.67
C ILE A 161 11.72 -7.23 -20.63
N ASP A 162 12.89 -6.79 -21.08
CA ASP A 162 14.02 -6.41 -20.23
C ASP A 162 13.82 -4.95 -19.77
N ILE A 163 13.27 -4.78 -18.54
CA ILE A 163 12.88 -3.47 -18.00
C ILE A 163 14.09 -2.54 -17.82
N VAL A 164 15.24 -3.11 -17.53
CA VAL A 164 16.46 -2.33 -17.30
C VAL A 164 17.05 -1.78 -18.60
N LYS A 165 16.80 -2.48 -19.69
CA LYS A 165 17.35 -2.14 -21.01
C LYS A 165 16.50 -1.13 -21.76
N GLU A 166 15.18 -1.19 -21.59
CA GLU A 166 14.22 -0.27 -22.22
C GLU A 166 14.21 1.11 -21.55
#